data_dd15fe5088b89b56f2529b8f56456bb8
#
_entry.id   dd15fe5088b89b56f2529b8f56456bb8
#
_cell.length_a   1.000
_cell.length_b   1.000
_cell.length_c   1.000
_cell.angle_alpha   90.00
_cell.angle_beta   90.00
_cell.angle_gamma   90.00
#
_symmetry.space_group_name_H-M   'P 1'
#
loop_
_entity.id
_entity.type
_entity.pdbx_description
1 polymer ?
#
loop_
_entity_poly.entity_id
_entity_poly.type
_entity_poly.pdbx_seq_one_letter_code
_entity_poly.pdbx_strand_id
1 'polypeptide(L)'
;MTLYTSGSLNIDSEIALATHYFVSGKYFPLRRYDVEVNYCDLSEDNVKGWQEKNGDEFLIHIDKDTAQDYQEHVKTLLHELVHCCQDIKGVTNNEDRESEAYMLEEEYFNEFNLLEIKKRMYALN
;
A
#
# COMPACT_ATOMS: atom_id res chain seq x y z
N MET A 1 16.64 0.01 2.90
CA MET A 1 15.20 -0.21 2.75
C MET A 1 14.43 0.79 3.60
N THR A 2 13.65 1.63 2.97
CA THR A 2 12.96 2.74 3.63
C THR A 2 11.59 2.96 3.00
N LEU A 3 10.58 3.22 3.83
CA LEU A 3 9.32 3.79 3.35
C LEU A 3 9.30 5.27 3.72
N TYR A 4 8.96 6.12 2.77
CA TYR A 4 8.77 7.53 3.03
C TYR A 4 7.57 8.05 2.23
N THR A 5 7.00 9.15 2.69
CA THR A 5 5.82 9.75 2.08
C THR A 5 6.11 11.15 1.57
N SER A 6 5.37 11.55 0.53
CA SER A 6 5.50 12.88 -0.07
C SER A 6 4.13 13.38 -0.52
N GLY A 7 4.06 14.63 -0.95
CA GLY A 7 2.84 15.22 -1.48
C GLY A 7 1.99 15.90 -0.40
N SER A 8 0.69 15.62 -0.40
CA SER A 8 -0.27 16.28 0.50
C SER A 8 0.08 16.07 1.97
N LEU A 9 0.05 17.16 2.77
CA LEU A 9 0.43 17.15 4.18
C LEU A 9 -0.69 16.68 5.12
N ASN A 10 -1.92 16.61 4.64
CA ASN A 10 -3.08 16.27 5.48
C ASN A 10 -3.42 14.78 5.48
N ILE A 11 -2.42 13.95 5.23
CA ILE A 11 -2.58 12.50 5.16
C ILE A 11 -1.87 11.86 6.35
N ASP A 12 -2.51 10.86 6.96
CA ASP A 12 -1.90 10.08 8.04
C ASP A 12 -0.83 9.14 7.48
N SER A 13 0.41 9.58 7.54
CA SER A 13 1.55 8.82 7.02
C SER A 13 1.85 7.55 7.83
N GLU A 14 1.36 7.45 9.06
CA GLU A 14 1.54 6.24 9.88
C GLU A 14 0.80 5.05 9.28
N ILE A 15 -0.32 5.30 8.61
CA ILE A 15 -1.06 4.25 7.89
C ILE A 15 -0.19 3.63 6.80
N ALA A 16 0.52 4.46 6.03
CA ALA A 16 1.41 3.96 4.98
C ALA A 16 2.53 3.10 5.57
N LEU A 17 3.13 3.57 6.65
CA LEU A 17 4.21 2.84 7.33
C LEU A 17 3.71 1.49 7.87
N ALA A 18 2.56 1.48 8.55
CA ALA A 18 1.99 0.26 9.12
C ALA A 18 1.60 -0.74 8.03
N THR A 19 1.01 -0.26 6.94
CA THR A 19 0.60 -1.09 5.81
C THR A 19 1.82 -1.73 5.12
N HIS A 20 2.85 -0.95 4.91
CA HIS A 20 4.11 -1.45 4.33
C HIS A 20 4.75 -2.51 5.23
N TYR A 21 4.79 -2.27 6.53
CA TYR A 21 5.32 -3.23 7.49
C TYR A 21 4.56 -4.55 7.42
N PHE A 22 3.23 -4.48 7.35
CA PHE A 22 2.37 -5.64 7.25
C PHE A 22 2.66 -6.46 5.99
N VAL A 23 2.67 -5.82 4.81
CA VAL A 23 2.91 -6.50 3.53
C VAL A 23 4.33 -7.07 3.46
N SER A 24 5.32 -6.33 3.96
CA SER A 24 6.70 -6.81 3.98
C SER A 24 6.90 -7.99 4.92
N GLY A 25 6.02 -8.15 5.91
CA GLY A 25 5.97 -9.36 6.74
C GLY A 25 5.40 -10.56 6.00
N LYS A 26 4.52 -10.33 5.03
CA LYS A 26 3.98 -11.39 4.17
C LYS A 26 4.94 -11.78 3.05
N TYR A 27 5.69 -10.82 2.53
CA TYR A 27 6.65 -11.05 1.46
C TYR A 27 7.96 -10.31 1.77
N PHE A 28 8.88 -11.01 2.37
CA PHE A 28 10.14 -10.47 2.88
C PHE A 28 11.01 -9.74 1.84
N PRO A 29 11.10 -10.19 0.58
CA PRO A 29 11.91 -9.49 -0.42
C PRO A 29 11.53 -8.02 -0.64
N LEU A 30 10.29 -7.62 -0.32
CA LEU A 30 9.88 -6.22 -0.41
C LEU A 30 10.77 -5.32 0.46
N ARG A 31 11.33 -5.84 1.54
CA ARG A 31 12.20 -5.09 2.46
C ARG A 31 13.53 -4.65 1.85
N ARG A 32 13.88 -5.18 0.69
CA ARG A 32 15.12 -4.83 -0.01
C ARG A 32 14.98 -3.60 -0.89
N TYR A 33 13.77 -3.03 -0.98
CA TYR A 33 13.46 -1.92 -1.86
C TYR A 33 13.04 -0.71 -1.06
N ASP A 34 13.41 0.47 -1.56
CA ASP A 34 12.86 1.71 -1.04
C ASP A 34 11.48 1.93 -1.65
N VAL A 35 10.53 2.42 -0.85
CA VAL A 35 9.18 2.71 -1.30
C VAL A 35 8.82 4.15 -0.93
N GLU A 36 8.47 4.93 -1.94
CA GLU A 36 7.90 6.26 -1.73
C GLU A 36 6.41 6.20 -2.01
N VAL A 37 5.61 6.73 -1.09
CA VAL A 37 4.16 6.88 -1.28
C VAL A 37 3.88 8.36 -1.46
N ASN A 38 3.46 8.73 -2.67
CA ASN A 38 3.17 10.11 -3.03
C ASN A 38 1.67 10.35 -3.09
N TYR A 39 1.19 11.26 -2.25
CA TYR A 39 -0.23 11.64 -2.20
C TYR A 39 -0.47 12.85 -3.08
N CYS A 40 -1.21 12.65 -4.15
CA CYS A 40 -1.43 13.67 -5.19
C CYS A 40 -2.85 13.60 -5.73
N ASP A 41 -3.19 14.53 -6.62
CA ASP A 41 -4.49 14.56 -7.26
C ASP A 41 -4.47 13.65 -8.50
N LEU A 42 -5.21 12.54 -8.45
CA LEU A 42 -5.35 11.59 -9.56
C LEU A 42 -6.73 11.66 -10.20
N SER A 43 -7.51 12.71 -9.93
CA SER A 43 -8.88 12.84 -10.42
C SER A 43 -8.97 12.82 -11.95
N GLU A 44 -7.99 13.38 -12.65
CA GLU A 44 -7.95 13.37 -14.12
C GLU A 44 -7.77 11.98 -14.71
N ASP A 45 -7.03 11.12 -14.00
CA ASP A 45 -6.76 9.74 -14.44
C ASP A 45 -7.85 8.78 -14.00
N ASN A 46 -8.76 9.23 -13.14
CA ASN A 46 -9.87 8.44 -12.60
C ASN A 46 -9.41 7.12 -11.98
N VAL A 47 -8.29 7.15 -11.26
CA VAL A 47 -7.76 6.01 -10.52
C VAL A 47 -7.51 6.40 -9.06
N LYS A 48 -7.58 5.42 -8.17
CA LYS A 48 -7.31 5.63 -6.74
C LYS A 48 -5.82 5.61 -6.43
N GLY A 49 -5.06 4.86 -7.21
CA GLY A 49 -3.63 4.75 -7.06
C GLY A 49 -2.99 4.00 -8.22
N TRP A 50 -1.69 4.07 -8.30
CA TRP A 50 -0.89 3.29 -9.24
C TRP A 50 0.56 3.24 -8.75
N GLN A 51 1.36 2.33 -9.29
CA GLN A 51 2.75 2.20 -8.88
C GLN A 51 3.68 2.06 -10.08
N GLU A 52 4.93 2.45 -9.87
CA GLU A 52 6.00 2.25 -10.83
C GLU A 52 7.28 1.81 -10.12
N LYS A 53 8.15 1.13 -10.86
CA LYS A 53 9.43 0.64 -10.35
C LYS A 53 10.57 1.34 -11.09
N ASN A 54 11.52 1.87 -10.32
CA ASN A 54 12.74 2.49 -10.84
C ASN A 54 13.96 1.85 -10.14
N GLY A 55 14.57 0.84 -10.78
CA GLY A 55 15.70 0.14 -10.18
C GLY A 55 15.30 -0.56 -8.87
N ASP A 56 15.90 -0.13 -7.76
CA ASP A 56 15.63 -0.68 -6.43
C ASP A 56 14.60 0.12 -5.65
N GLU A 57 13.84 0.97 -6.34
CA GLU A 57 12.87 1.87 -5.75
C GLU A 57 11.49 1.66 -6.35
N PHE A 58 10.46 1.73 -5.50
CA PHE A 58 9.08 1.77 -5.94
C PHE A 58 8.48 3.12 -5.61
N LEU A 59 7.68 3.64 -6.53
CA LEU A 59 6.92 4.86 -6.32
C LEU A 59 5.44 4.51 -6.42
N ILE A 60 4.71 4.72 -5.33
CA ILE A 60 3.27 4.49 -5.26
C ILE A 60 2.59 5.85 -5.22
N HIS A 61 1.67 6.07 -6.16
CA HIS A 61 0.84 7.28 -6.15
C HIS A 61 -0.53 6.93 -5.60
N ILE A 62 -0.99 7.71 -4.64
CA ILE A 62 -2.32 7.54 -4.04
C ILE A 62 -3.08 8.86 -4.21
N ASP A 63 -4.32 8.75 -4.69
CA ASP A 63 -5.18 9.91 -4.79
C ASP A 63 -5.44 10.51 -3.40
N LYS A 64 -5.19 11.80 -3.25
CA LYS A 64 -5.27 12.49 -1.95
C LYS A 64 -6.67 12.43 -1.33
N ASP A 65 -7.73 12.43 -2.15
CA ASP A 65 -9.10 12.36 -1.65
C ASP A 65 -9.46 10.94 -1.22
N THR A 66 -8.97 9.93 -1.97
CA THR A 66 -9.08 8.52 -1.57
C THR A 66 -8.45 8.30 -0.20
N ALA A 67 -7.32 8.94 0.06
CA ALA A 67 -6.59 8.79 1.31
C ALA A 67 -7.29 9.42 2.53
N GLN A 68 -8.36 10.18 2.33
CA GLN A 68 -9.16 10.74 3.43
C GLN A 68 -10.07 9.69 4.08
N ASP A 69 -10.42 8.63 3.34
CA ASP A 69 -11.21 7.51 3.86
C ASP A 69 -10.27 6.39 4.29
N TYR A 70 -10.33 5.98 5.55
CA TYR A 70 -9.42 4.98 6.12
C TYR A 70 -9.44 3.69 5.32
N GLN A 71 -10.62 3.14 5.06
CA GLN A 71 -10.75 1.86 4.35
C GLN A 71 -10.19 1.94 2.94
N GLU A 72 -10.55 2.99 2.20
CA GLU A 72 -10.06 3.19 0.83
C GLU A 72 -8.57 3.42 0.80
N HIS A 73 -8.04 4.17 1.76
CA HIS A 73 -6.60 4.43 1.87
C HIS A 73 -5.82 3.13 2.07
N VAL A 74 -6.23 2.34 3.07
CA VAL A 74 -5.54 1.06 3.38
C VAL A 74 -5.66 0.09 2.21
N LYS A 75 -6.86 -0.09 1.66
CA LYS A 75 -7.08 -1.03 0.55
C LYS A 75 -6.26 -0.65 -0.68
N THR A 76 -6.21 0.64 -1.02
CA THR A 76 -5.43 1.10 -2.17
C THR A 76 -3.93 0.89 -1.95
N LEU A 77 -3.44 1.18 -0.74
CA LEU A 77 -2.04 0.90 -0.38
C LEU A 77 -1.72 -0.60 -0.49
N LEU A 78 -2.58 -1.44 0.05
CA LEU A 78 -2.40 -2.90 -0.03
C LEU A 78 -2.35 -3.37 -1.48
N HIS A 79 -3.26 -2.86 -2.32
CA HIS A 79 -3.34 -3.21 -3.74
C HIS A 79 -2.03 -2.86 -4.45
N GLU A 80 -1.53 -1.63 -4.26
CA GLU A 80 -0.31 -1.19 -4.92
C GLU A 80 0.94 -1.88 -4.36
N LEU A 81 0.97 -2.18 -3.07
CA LEU A 81 2.08 -2.93 -2.48
C LEU A 81 2.12 -4.38 -2.98
N VAL A 82 0.96 -4.99 -3.22
CA VAL A 82 0.91 -6.31 -3.86
C VAL A 82 1.52 -6.25 -5.26
N HIS A 83 1.22 -5.20 -6.02
CA HIS A 83 1.85 -5.02 -7.34
C HIS A 83 3.37 -4.89 -7.23
N CYS A 84 3.88 -4.21 -6.20
CA CYS A 84 5.33 -4.16 -5.94
C CYS A 84 5.89 -5.57 -5.74
N CYS A 85 5.23 -6.39 -4.95
CA CYS A 85 5.64 -7.78 -4.72
C CYS A 85 5.62 -8.59 -6.02
N GLN A 86 4.60 -8.39 -6.85
CA GLN A 86 4.49 -9.06 -8.16
C GLN A 86 5.65 -8.67 -9.08
N ASP A 87 6.02 -7.40 -9.10
CA ASP A 87 7.17 -6.94 -9.88
C ASP A 87 8.46 -7.61 -9.43
N ILE A 88 8.65 -7.75 -8.13
CA ILE A 88 9.83 -8.44 -7.58
C ILE A 88 9.83 -9.93 -7.99
N LYS A 89 8.67 -10.57 -7.98
CA LYS A 89 8.51 -11.99 -8.36
C LYS A 89 8.60 -12.21 -9.86
N GLY A 90 8.48 -11.15 -10.68
CA GLY A 90 8.49 -11.26 -12.13
C GLY A 90 7.15 -11.70 -12.74
N VAL A 91 6.04 -11.47 -12.03
CA VAL A 91 4.70 -11.76 -12.55
C VAL A 91 4.30 -10.66 -13.54
N THR A 92 4.15 -11.03 -14.82
CA THR A 92 3.93 -10.06 -15.90
C THR A 92 2.54 -10.10 -16.52
N ASN A 93 1.80 -11.20 -16.36
CA ASN A 93 0.45 -11.32 -16.92
C ASN A 93 -0.50 -10.37 -16.19
N ASN A 94 -1.05 -9.38 -16.90
CA ASN A 94 -1.84 -8.31 -16.29
C ASN A 94 -3.13 -8.84 -15.62
N GLU A 95 -3.79 -9.82 -16.22
CA GLU A 95 -5.01 -10.40 -15.65
C GLU A 95 -4.71 -11.12 -14.33
N ASP A 96 -3.64 -11.88 -14.26
CA ASP A 96 -3.21 -12.58 -13.04
C ASP A 96 -2.83 -11.57 -11.95
N ARG A 97 -2.11 -10.51 -12.33
CA ARG A 97 -1.70 -9.45 -11.41
C ARG A 97 -2.90 -8.77 -10.76
N GLU A 98 -3.88 -8.38 -11.57
CA GLU A 98 -5.06 -7.68 -11.06
C GLU A 98 -5.95 -8.60 -10.23
N SER A 99 -6.17 -9.84 -10.67
CA SER A 99 -6.96 -10.82 -9.92
C SER A 99 -6.37 -11.07 -8.53
N GLU A 100 -5.07 -11.27 -8.44
CA GLU A 100 -4.39 -11.49 -7.17
C GLU A 100 -4.45 -10.24 -6.29
N ALA A 101 -4.19 -9.05 -6.87
CA ALA A 101 -4.20 -7.82 -6.11
C ALA A 101 -5.58 -7.53 -5.50
N TYR A 102 -6.66 -7.74 -6.25
CA TYR A 102 -8.01 -7.56 -5.71
C TYR A 102 -8.36 -8.58 -4.64
N MET A 103 -7.95 -9.82 -4.82
CA MET A 103 -8.16 -10.87 -3.81
C MET A 103 -7.39 -10.55 -2.53
N LEU A 104 -6.11 -10.22 -2.64
CA LEU A 104 -5.25 -9.98 -1.49
C LEU A 104 -5.59 -8.67 -0.77
N GLU A 105 -6.05 -7.64 -1.48
CA GLU A 105 -6.43 -6.41 -0.79
C GLU A 105 -7.57 -6.64 0.20
N GLU A 106 -8.55 -7.47 -0.14
CA GLU A 106 -9.64 -7.81 0.77
C GLU A 106 -9.16 -8.66 1.94
N GLU A 107 -8.40 -9.71 1.65
CA GLU A 107 -7.87 -10.62 2.65
C GLU A 107 -6.94 -9.90 3.62
N TYR A 108 -6.01 -9.12 3.09
CA TYR A 108 -5.03 -8.37 3.88
C TYR A 108 -5.68 -7.24 4.66
N PHE A 109 -6.69 -6.58 4.09
CA PHE A 109 -7.41 -5.53 4.80
C PHE A 109 -8.06 -6.07 6.07
N ASN A 110 -8.75 -7.21 5.95
CA ASN A 110 -9.40 -7.83 7.11
C ASN A 110 -8.38 -8.21 8.19
N GLU A 111 -7.27 -8.80 7.79
CA GLU A 111 -6.21 -9.22 8.71
C GLU A 111 -5.51 -8.01 9.36
N PHE A 112 -5.15 -7.01 8.55
CA PHE A 112 -4.52 -5.78 9.02
C PHE A 112 -5.42 -5.03 10.00
N ASN A 113 -6.70 -4.91 9.68
CA ASN A 113 -7.66 -4.20 10.50
C ASN A 113 -7.86 -4.88 11.86
N LEU A 114 -7.88 -6.20 11.90
CA LEU A 114 -7.94 -6.95 13.16
C LEU A 114 -6.72 -6.70 14.04
N LEU A 115 -5.53 -6.65 13.44
CA LEU A 115 -4.30 -6.37 14.17
C LEU A 115 -4.30 -4.95 14.75
N GLU A 116 -4.78 -3.97 13.99
CA GLU A 116 -4.88 -2.58 14.45
C GLU A 116 -5.89 -2.44 15.59
N ILE A 117 -7.02 -3.13 15.52
CA ILE A 117 -8.02 -3.17 16.60
C ILE A 117 -7.40 -3.75 17.87
N LYS A 118 -6.68 -4.86 17.77
CA LYS A 118 -6.00 -5.49 18.91
C LYS A 118 -5.00 -4.57 19.57
N LYS A 119 -4.20 -3.86 18.78
CA LYS A 119 -3.24 -2.87 19.28
C LYS A 119 -3.94 -1.80 20.11
N ARG A 120 -5.06 -1.27 19.62
CA ARG A 120 -5.82 -0.24 20.34
C ARG A 120 -6.40 -0.78 21.64
N MET A 121 -6.89 -2.01 21.65
CA MET A 121 -7.40 -2.65 22.86
C MET A 121 -6.32 -2.80 23.92
N TYR A 122 -5.13 -3.22 23.54
CA TYR A 122 -3.99 -3.35 24.47
C TYR A 122 -3.52 -1.98 24.97
N ALA A 123 -3.57 -0.97 24.16
CA ALA A 123 -3.17 0.39 24.56
C ALA A 123 -4.13 1.00 25.59
N LEU A 124 -5.38 0.55 25.65
CA LEU A 124 -6.38 1.05 26.60
C LEU A 124 -6.28 0.38 27.98
N ASN A 125 -5.54 -0.68 28.07
CA ASN A 125 -5.29 -1.39 29.32
C ASN A 125 -4.01 -0.90 29.98
#